data_6ad6003d4520af0fdbd7839ae3cc78cf
#
_entry.id   6ad6003d4520af0fdbd7839ae3cc78cf
#
_cell.length_a   1.000
_cell.length_b   1.000
_cell.length_c   1.000
_cell.angle_alpha   90.00
_cell.angle_beta   90.00
_cell.angle_gamma   90.00
#
_symmetry.space_group_name_H-M   'P 1'
#
loop_
_entity.id
_entity.type
_entity.pdbx_description
1 polymer ?
#
loop_
_entity_poly.entity_id
_entity_poly.type
_entity_poly.pdbx_seq_one_letter_code
_entity_poly.pdbx_strand_id
1 'polypeptide(L)'
;GILVANYFAFLSLALTATLTVLCIVSALIFIKRRYLSTLCIYLSVFFLGALLMMRSASELSQKNRTITGTEKEYKAIIISQPQPRGKTMAMDLFILQDRYKVKAHIFKDDALRAEQLKIGQGIVFTGALERPENRGEKFNYVRWLNTHGFIATVFLLPEQWHAENLDISGVSHFQKAGWRMLSFRQRLIDRISSH
;
A
#
# COMPACT_ATOMS: atom_id res chain seq x y z
N GLY A 1 16.47 10.50 -2.54
CA GLY A 1 16.02 9.63 -1.45
C GLY A 1 16.08 8.13 -1.76
N ILE A 2 15.54 7.67 -2.92
CA ILE A 2 15.42 6.23 -3.24
C ILE A 2 16.77 5.56 -3.55
N LEU A 3 17.69 6.25 -4.20
CA LEU A 3 19.03 5.73 -4.49
C LEU A 3 19.87 5.54 -3.22
N VAL A 4 19.72 6.45 -2.27
CA VAL A 4 20.46 6.42 -1.00
C VAL A 4 19.96 5.28 -0.10
N ALA A 5 18.65 4.98 -0.10
CA ALA A 5 18.08 3.89 0.69
C ALA A 5 18.60 2.50 0.29
N ASN A 6 18.94 2.28 -1.00
CA ASN A 6 19.57 1.03 -1.45
C ASN A 6 21.03 0.90 -0.95
N TYR A 7 21.75 2.00 -0.82
CA TYR A 7 23.12 2.00 -0.26
C TYR A 7 23.11 1.81 1.27
N PHE A 8 22.09 2.33 1.96
CA PHE A 8 21.92 2.19 3.41
C PHE A 8 21.26 0.88 3.86
N ALA A 9 20.92 -0.03 2.93
CA ALA A 9 20.43 -1.36 3.29
C ALA A 9 21.44 -2.17 4.16
N PHE A 10 22.70 -1.76 4.15
CA PHE A 10 23.74 -2.31 5.03
C PHE A 10 23.77 -1.71 6.45
N LEU A 11 23.17 -0.56 6.69
CA LEU A 11 23.09 -0.01 8.03
C LEU A 11 21.95 -0.69 8.80
N SER A 12 22.28 -1.27 9.95
CA SER A 12 21.25 -1.84 10.83
C SER A 12 20.27 -0.75 11.28
N LEU A 13 19.02 -1.10 11.46
CA LEU A 13 17.98 -0.19 11.96
C LEU A 13 18.42 0.50 13.28
N ALA A 14 19.13 -0.24 14.13
CA ALA A 14 19.69 0.28 15.38
C ALA A 14 20.71 1.39 15.13
N LEU A 15 21.59 1.24 14.15
CA LEU A 15 22.64 2.21 13.85
C LEU A 15 22.07 3.50 13.27
N THR A 16 21.05 3.41 12.40
CA THR A 16 20.36 4.60 11.90
C THR A 16 19.56 5.32 12.97
N ALA A 17 18.94 4.58 13.90
CA ALA A 17 18.25 5.16 15.05
C ALA A 17 19.22 5.90 15.99
N THR A 18 20.36 5.29 16.30
CA THR A 18 21.39 5.92 17.14
C THR A 18 21.98 7.17 16.51
N LEU A 19 22.27 7.16 15.20
CA LEU A 19 22.72 8.34 14.47
C LEU A 19 21.70 9.47 14.48
N THR A 20 20.41 9.15 14.33
CA THR A 20 19.34 10.13 14.39
C THR A 20 19.29 10.83 15.74
N VAL A 21 19.32 10.04 16.84
CA VAL A 21 19.33 10.58 18.20
C VAL A 21 20.57 11.43 18.44
N LEU A 22 21.75 10.97 18.03
CA LEU A 22 23.01 11.69 18.18
C LEU A 22 22.97 13.05 17.45
N CYS A 23 22.43 13.10 16.24
CA CYS A 23 22.26 14.35 15.48
C CYS A 23 21.29 15.31 16.19
N ILE A 24 20.19 14.82 16.76
CA ILE A 24 19.24 15.66 17.53
C ILE A 24 19.93 16.24 18.77
N VAL A 25 20.62 15.41 19.54
CA VAL A 25 21.34 15.84 20.75
C VAL A 25 22.44 16.86 20.38
N SER A 26 23.19 16.60 19.32
CA SER A 26 24.20 17.54 18.81
C SER A 26 23.59 18.89 18.40
N ALA A 27 22.42 18.89 17.76
CA ALA A 27 21.73 20.11 17.38
C ALA A 27 21.36 20.96 18.60
N LEU A 28 20.95 20.32 19.70
CA LEU A 28 20.62 20.99 20.95
C LEU A 28 21.87 21.56 21.64
N ILE A 29 22.99 20.81 21.67
CA ILE A 29 24.26 21.25 22.24
C ILE A 29 24.81 22.47 21.48
N PHE A 30 24.77 22.43 20.18
CA PHE A 30 25.30 23.49 19.30
C PHE A 30 24.30 24.60 18.98
N ILE A 31 23.23 24.77 19.75
CA ILE A 31 22.17 25.75 19.47
C ILE A 31 22.70 27.20 19.39
N LYS A 32 23.78 27.52 20.10
CA LYS A 32 24.44 28.83 20.02
C LYS A 32 25.26 29.04 18.74
N ARG A 33 25.66 27.99 18.05
CA ARG A 33 26.40 28.02 16.78
C ARG A 33 25.45 27.70 15.62
N ARG A 34 24.79 28.71 15.09
CA ARG A 34 23.71 28.60 14.09
C ARG A 34 24.02 27.62 12.94
N TYR A 35 25.22 27.73 12.33
CA TYR A 35 25.57 26.86 11.19
C TYR A 35 25.65 25.38 11.57
N LEU A 36 26.27 25.06 12.70
CA LEU A 36 26.42 23.68 13.17
C LEU A 36 25.06 23.09 13.58
N SER A 37 24.23 23.84 14.30
CA SER A 37 22.89 23.43 14.68
C SER A 37 22.03 23.17 13.44
N THR A 38 22.04 24.05 12.46
CA THR A 38 21.29 23.88 11.21
C THR A 38 21.73 22.62 10.46
N LEU A 39 23.05 22.38 10.34
CA LEU A 39 23.57 21.16 9.72
C LEU A 39 23.07 19.89 10.44
N CYS A 40 23.15 19.88 11.78
CA CYS A 40 22.67 18.74 12.58
C CYS A 40 21.17 18.50 12.43
N ILE A 41 20.36 19.57 12.30
CA ILE A 41 18.92 19.44 12.04
C ILE A 41 18.68 18.80 10.67
N TYR A 42 19.35 19.25 9.62
CA TYR A 42 19.19 18.61 8.29
C TYR A 42 19.60 17.15 8.28
N LEU A 43 20.72 16.82 8.96
CA LEU A 43 21.15 15.43 9.09
C LEU A 43 20.14 14.60 9.88
N SER A 44 19.54 15.14 10.95
CA SER A 44 18.54 14.42 11.74
C SER A 44 17.27 14.12 10.90
N VAL A 45 16.80 15.09 10.12
CA VAL A 45 15.65 14.88 9.20
C VAL A 45 15.98 13.85 8.12
N PHE A 46 17.20 13.88 7.59
CA PHE A 46 17.66 12.91 6.61
C PHE A 46 17.68 11.48 7.17
N PHE A 47 18.29 11.27 8.34
CA PHE A 47 18.35 9.96 8.99
C PHE A 47 16.98 9.49 9.45
N LEU A 48 16.10 10.38 9.93
CA LEU A 48 14.73 10.05 10.28
C LEU A 48 13.96 9.54 9.05
N GLY A 49 14.11 10.20 7.90
CA GLY A 49 13.51 9.74 6.64
C GLY A 49 14.04 8.37 6.20
N ALA A 50 15.34 8.13 6.33
CA ALA A 50 15.96 6.84 6.05
C ALA A 50 15.42 5.74 6.97
N LEU A 51 15.30 6.02 8.27
CA LEU A 51 14.78 5.10 9.28
C LEU A 51 13.32 4.70 8.99
N LEU A 52 12.47 5.67 8.69
CA LEU A 52 11.08 5.41 8.35
C LEU A 52 10.96 4.54 7.09
N MET A 53 11.80 4.80 6.09
CA MET A 53 11.82 4.00 4.86
C MET A 53 12.30 2.57 5.10
N MET A 54 13.34 2.37 5.91
CA MET A 54 13.83 1.04 6.27
C MET A 54 12.78 0.25 7.06
N ARG A 55 12.09 0.90 8.00
CA ARG A 55 11.02 0.28 8.77
C ARG A 55 9.85 -0.14 7.87
N SER A 56 9.40 0.74 6.99
CA SER A 56 8.35 0.43 6.02
C SER A 56 8.72 -0.73 5.10
N ALA A 57 9.97 -0.77 4.62
CA ALA A 57 10.45 -1.87 3.77
C ALA A 57 10.53 -3.20 4.53
N SER A 58 10.95 -3.19 5.81
CA SER A 58 11.00 -4.40 6.64
C SER A 58 9.61 -4.94 6.96
N GLU A 59 8.66 -4.08 7.30
CA GLU A 59 7.26 -4.47 7.53
C GLU A 59 6.63 -5.10 6.27
N LEU A 60 6.91 -4.53 5.10
CA LEU A 60 6.44 -5.05 3.82
C LEU A 60 7.05 -6.41 3.50
N SER A 61 8.36 -6.56 3.72
CA SER A 61 9.07 -7.83 3.52
C SER A 61 8.54 -8.92 4.47
N GLN A 62 8.26 -8.57 5.72
CA GLN A 62 7.69 -9.50 6.70
C GLN A 62 6.29 -9.95 6.28
N LYS A 63 5.43 -9.02 5.86
CA LYS A 63 4.08 -9.33 5.34
C LYS A 63 4.13 -10.19 4.07
N ASN A 64 5.08 -9.95 3.18
CA ASN A 64 5.28 -10.79 2.00
C ASN A 64 5.62 -12.25 2.35
N ARG A 65 6.30 -12.50 3.47
CA ARG A 65 6.61 -13.88 3.91
C ARG A 65 5.39 -14.63 4.41
N THR A 66 4.35 -13.94 4.90
CA THR A 66 3.12 -14.56 5.38
C THR A 66 2.18 -15.02 4.27
N ILE A 67 2.43 -14.59 3.01
CA ILE A 67 1.66 -15.04 1.86
C ILE A 67 2.09 -16.45 1.50
N THR A 68 1.24 -17.40 1.81
CA THR A 68 1.51 -18.84 1.62
C THR A 68 0.97 -19.40 0.31
N GLY A 69 0.21 -18.61 -0.47
CA GLY A 69 -0.45 -19.11 -1.68
C GLY A 69 -1.58 -20.12 -1.40
N THR A 70 -1.97 -20.29 -0.14
CA THR A 70 -3.09 -21.15 0.23
C THR A 70 -4.41 -20.44 0.02
N GLU A 71 -5.39 -21.19 -0.45
CA GLU A 71 -6.75 -20.70 -0.63
C GLU A 71 -7.40 -20.44 0.72
N LYS A 72 -7.88 -19.21 0.93
CA LYS A 72 -8.54 -18.77 2.16
C LYS A 72 -9.66 -17.79 1.82
N GLU A 73 -10.60 -17.66 2.75
CA GLU A 73 -11.60 -16.60 2.69
C GLU A 73 -11.04 -15.29 3.23
N TYR A 74 -11.23 -14.24 2.46
CA TYR A 74 -10.80 -12.89 2.78
C TYR A 74 -11.96 -11.90 2.72
N LYS A 75 -12.00 -11.00 3.71
CA LYS A 75 -12.91 -9.85 3.73
C LYS A 75 -12.12 -8.61 3.35
N ALA A 76 -12.54 -7.93 2.30
CA ALA A 76 -11.82 -6.79 1.75
C ALA A 76 -12.73 -5.63 1.40
N ILE A 77 -12.15 -4.44 1.30
CA ILE A 77 -12.83 -3.23 0.83
C ILE A 77 -12.17 -2.77 -0.45
N ILE A 78 -12.97 -2.39 -1.42
CA ILE A 78 -12.52 -1.82 -2.69
C ILE A 78 -12.02 -0.40 -2.43
N ILE A 79 -10.74 -0.14 -2.70
CA ILE A 79 -10.09 1.14 -2.45
C ILE A 79 -9.71 1.91 -3.72
N SER A 80 -9.91 1.30 -4.89
CA SER A 80 -9.77 1.98 -6.19
C SER A 80 -10.94 1.70 -7.08
N GLN A 81 -11.14 2.56 -8.07
CA GLN A 81 -12.18 2.30 -9.08
C GLN A 81 -11.83 1.07 -9.89
N PRO A 82 -12.77 0.13 -10.08
CA PRO A 82 -12.60 -0.99 -10.98
C PRO A 82 -12.31 -0.50 -12.41
N GLN A 83 -11.26 -1.02 -13.01
CA GLN A 83 -10.84 -0.66 -14.37
C GLN A 83 -10.87 -1.88 -15.26
N PRO A 84 -11.53 -1.81 -16.45
CA PRO A 84 -11.53 -2.93 -17.38
C PRO A 84 -10.12 -3.17 -17.95
N ARG A 85 -9.65 -4.40 -17.85
CA ARG A 85 -8.40 -4.85 -18.45
C ARG A 85 -8.61 -6.15 -19.22
N GLY A 86 -8.99 -6.02 -20.48
CA GLY A 86 -9.32 -7.17 -21.32
C GLY A 86 -10.48 -7.98 -20.72
N LYS A 87 -10.22 -9.24 -20.38
CA LYS A 87 -11.22 -10.16 -19.80
C LYS A 87 -11.43 -10.00 -18.30
N THR A 88 -10.69 -9.10 -17.64
CA THR A 88 -10.76 -8.90 -16.18
C THR A 88 -11.10 -7.46 -15.83
N MET A 89 -11.61 -7.26 -14.61
CA MET A 89 -11.69 -5.97 -13.92
C MET A 89 -10.55 -5.91 -12.91
N ALA A 90 -9.67 -4.94 -13.09
CA ALA A 90 -8.56 -4.70 -12.15
C ALA A 90 -8.98 -3.68 -11.09
N MET A 91 -8.74 -3.98 -9.84
CA MET A 91 -9.03 -3.10 -8.71
C MET A 91 -8.08 -3.33 -7.55
N ASP A 92 -8.03 -2.36 -6.66
CA ASP A 92 -7.23 -2.44 -5.44
C ASP A 92 -8.16 -2.80 -4.27
N LEU A 93 -7.77 -3.82 -3.53
CA LEU A 93 -8.49 -4.29 -2.35
C LEU A 93 -7.66 -4.04 -1.10
N PHE A 94 -8.33 -3.67 -0.02
CA PHE A 94 -7.75 -3.62 1.32
C PHE A 94 -8.29 -4.78 2.14
N ILE A 95 -7.43 -5.73 2.48
CA ILE A 95 -7.78 -6.89 3.31
C ILE A 95 -7.95 -6.42 4.75
N LEU A 96 -9.11 -6.72 5.36
CA LEU A 96 -9.44 -6.26 6.71
C LEU A 96 -8.71 -7.04 7.79
N GLN A 97 -8.55 -8.36 7.62
CA GLN A 97 -7.93 -9.25 8.60
C GLN A 97 -6.47 -8.88 8.85
N ASP A 98 -5.70 -8.71 7.79
CA ASP A 98 -4.24 -8.56 7.86
C ASP A 98 -3.75 -7.14 7.57
N ARG A 99 -4.68 -6.22 7.27
CA ARG A 99 -4.44 -4.78 7.05
C ARG A 99 -3.38 -4.48 5.98
N TYR A 100 -3.52 -5.10 4.82
CA TYR A 100 -2.67 -4.82 3.67
C TYR A 100 -3.46 -4.68 2.37
N LYS A 101 -2.79 -4.14 1.35
CA LYS A 101 -3.37 -3.94 0.03
C LYS A 101 -2.99 -5.07 -0.90
N VAL A 102 -3.95 -5.53 -1.71
CA VAL A 102 -3.73 -6.47 -2.79
C VAL A 102 -4.28 -5.92 -4.09
N LYS A 103 -3.65 -6.31 -5.19
CA LYS A 103 -4.14 -6.03 -6.53
C LYS A 103 -5.02 -7.19 -6.97
N ALA A 104 -6.30 -6.92 -7.16
CA ALA A 104 -7.26 -7.95 -7.60
C ALA A 104 -7.56 -7.83 -9.09
N HIS A 105 -7.67 -8.98 -9.72
CA HIS A 105 -8.13 -9.16 -11.09
C HIS A 105 -9.33 -10.09 -11.06
N ILE A 106 -10.53 -9.55 -11.20
CA ILE A 106 -11.78 -10.31 -11.20
C ILE A 106 -12.16 -10.57 -12.66
N PHE A 107 -12.37 -11.83 -13.02
CA PHE A 107 -12.86 -12.17 -14.35
C PHE A 107 -14.27 -11.64 -14.53
N LYS A 108 -14.53 -11.07 -15.71
CA LYS A 108 -15.86 -10.59 -16.09
C LYS A 108 -16.82 -11.75 -16.24
N ASP A 109 -18.03 -11.55 -15.77
CA ASP A 109 -19.15 -12.47 -15.95
C ASP A 109 -20.21 -11.87 -16.90
N ASP A 110 -21.08 -12.71 -17.42
CA ASP A 110 -22.16 -12.28 -18.31
C ASP A 110 -23.16 -11.35 -17.61
N ALA A 111 -23.23 -11.43 -16.27
CA ALA A 111 -24.10 -10.58 -15.46
C ALA A 111 -23.47 -9.21 -15.13
N LEU A 112 -22.26 -8.92 -15.61
CA LEU A 112 -21.53 -7.65 -15.41
C LEU A 112 -21.40 -7.23 -13.94
N ARG A 113 -21.43 -8.19 -12.99
CA ARG A 113 -21.38 -7.92 -11.54
C ARG A 113 -20.10 -7.19 -11.14
N ALA A 114 -18.96 -7.58 -11.71
CA ALA A 114 -17.67 -6.97 -11.43
C ALA A 114 -17.58 -5.51 -11.90
N GLU A 115 -18.35 -5.12 -12.90
CA GLU A 115 -18.41 -3.75 -13.43
C GLU A 115 -19.25 -2.80 -12.56
N GLN A 116 -20.18 -3.36 -11.78
CA GLN A 116 -21.05 -2.61 -10.86
C GLN A 116 -20.39 -2.30 -9.52
N LEU A 117 -19.23 -2.87 -9.26
CA LEU A 117 -18.48 -2.65 -8.00
C LEU A 117 -18.02 -1.19 -7.88
N LYS A 118 -18.11 -0.65 -6.67
CA LYS A 118 -17.79 0.75 -6.37
C LYS A 118 -16.74 0.86 -5.26
N ILE A 119 -16.02 1.97 -5.27
CA ILE A 119 -15.08 2.30 -4.19
C ILE A 119 -15.83 2.36 -2.85
N GLY A 120 -15.24 1.73 -1.82
CA GLY A 120 -15.81 1.66 -0.48
C GLY A 120 -16.75 0.49 -0.24
N GLN A 121 -17.09 -0.27 -1.28
CA GLN A 121 -17.91 -1.46 -1.15
C GLN A 121 -17.09 -2.62 -0.57
N GLY A 122 -17.73 -3.41 0.31
CA GLY A 122 -17.16 -4.63 0.84
C GLY A 122 -17.29 -5.79 -0.15
N ILE A 123 -16.30 -6.65 -0.15
CA ILE A 123 -16.28 -7.88 -0.93
C ILE A 123 -15.71 -9.00 -0.06
N VAL A 124 -16.34 -10.14 -0.13
CA VAL A 124 -15.83 -11.40 0.44
C VAL A 124 -15.45 -12.31 -0.71
N PHE A 125 -14.26 -12.88 -0.63
CA PHE A 125 -13.78 -13.79 -1.67
C PHE A 125 -12.95 -14.92 -1.10
N THR A 126 -12.99 -16.06 -1.77
CA THR A 126 -12.14 -17.21 -1.50
C THR A 126 -11.13 -17.34 -2.61
N GLY A 127 -9.85 -17.30 -2.27
CA GLY A 127 -8.79 -17.39 -3.27
C GLY A 127 -7.40 -17.46 -2.67
N ALA A 128 -6.42 -17.79 -3.51
CA ALA A 128 -5.01 -17.81 -3.15
C ALA A 128 -4.37 -16.44 -3.46
N LEU A 129 -3.73 -15.86 -2.47
CA LEU A 129 -2.93 -14.66 -2.69
C LEU A 129 -1.58 -15.07 -3.26
N GLU A 130 -1.26 -14.53 -4.42
CA GLU A 130 -0.02 -14.80 -5.13
C GLU A 130 1.01 -13.69 -4.87
N ARG A 131 2.26 -14.09 -4.72
CA ARG A 131 3.36 -13.11 -4.70
C ARG A 131 3.54 -12.54 -6.10
N PRO A 132 3.60 -11.20 -6.22
CA PRO A 132 3.82 -10.61 -7.53
C PRO A 132 5.20 -10.98 -8.07
N GLU A 133 5.24 -11.31 -9.35
CA GLU A 133 6.47 -11.65 -10.06
C GLU A 133 6.74 -10.66 -11.20
N ASN A 134 8.01 -10.46 -11.51
CA ASN A 134 8.40 -9.66 -12.66
C ASN A 134 8.28 -10.50 -13.94
N ARG A 135 7.45 -10.07 -14.87
CA ARG A 135 7.24 -10.72 -16.17
C ARG A 135 8.09 -10.12 -17.32
N GLY A 136 9.15 -9.40 -17.01
CA GLY A 136 10.00 -8.78 -18.01
C GLY A 136 11.16 -8.00 -17.41
N GLU A 137 12.20 -7.74 -18.21
CA GLU A 137 13.44 -7.10 -17.75
C GLU A 137 13.34 -5.56 -17.64
N LYS A 138 12.45 -4.93 -18.40
CA LYS A 138 12.41 -3.45 -18.53
C LYS A 138 11.69 -2.74 -17.38
N PHE A 139 10.71 -3.38 -16.74
CA PHE A 139 9.92 -2.76 -15.68
C PHE A 139 9.81 -3.66 -14.46
N ASN A 140 10.36 -3.20 -13.33
CA ASN A 140 10.29 -3.95 -12.08
C ASN A 140 8.90 -3.74 -11.43
N TYR A 141 7.95 -4.59 -11.84
CA TYR A 141 6.56 -4.57 -11.36
C TYR A 141 6.44 -4.84 -9.86
N VAL A 142 7.24 -5.76 -9.35
CA VAL A 142 7.28 -6.09 -7.92
C VAL A 142 7.69 -4.86 -7.10
N ARG A 143 8.74 -4.16 -7.51
CA ARG A 143 9.19 -2.94 -6.85
C ARG A 143 8.12 -1.84 -6.91
N TRP A 144 7.45 -1.70 -8.05
CA TRP A 144 6.37 -0.73 -8.22
C TRP A 144 5.20 -1.03 -7.27
N LEU A 145 4.74 -2.27 -7.19
CA LEU A 145 3.69 -2.70 -6.26
C LEU A 145 4.10 -2.43 -4.81
N ASN A 146 5.30 -2.82 -4.43
CA ASN A 146 5.82 -2.64 -3.08
C ASN A 146 5.89 -1.16 -2.67
N THR A 147 6.32 -0.27 -3.58
CA THR A 147 6.36 1.18 -3.28
C THR A 147 4.97 1.78 -3.13
N HIS A 148 3.92 1.16 -3.68
CA HIS A 148 2.53 1.56 -3.50
C HIS A 148 1.82 0.81 -2.34
N GLY A 149 2.56 -0.02 -1.61
CA GLY A 149 2.08 -0.75 -0.44
C GLY A 149 1.25 -1.99 -0.76
N PHE A 150 1.32 -2.50 -2.00
CA PHE A 150 0.75 -3.78 -2.37
C PHE A 150 1.73 -4.91 -2.06
N ILE A 151 1.21 -5.99 -1.49
CA ILE A 151 2.04 -7.15 -1.13
C ILE A 151 1.70 -8.40 -1.92
N ALA A 152 0.51 -8.45 -2.52
CA ALA A 152 0.04 -9.61 -3.26
C ALA A 152 -0.80 -9.20 -4.46
N THR A 153 -1.00 -10.16 -5.34
CA THR A 153 -2.00 -10.16 -6.40
C THR A 153 -2.97 -11.31 -6.19
N VAL A 154 -4.21 -11.15 -6.65
CA VAL A 154 -5.20 -12.23 -6.64
C VAL A 154 -6.00 -12.21 -7.94
N PHE A 155 -6.27 -13.40 -8.47
CA PHE A 155 -7.15 -13.62 -9.61
C PHE A 155 -8.39 -14.33 -9.11
N LEU A 156 -9.56 -13.77 -9.38
CA LEU A 156 -10.83 -14.28 -8.89
C LEU A 156 -11.78 -14.60 -10.04
N LEU A 157 -12.30 -15.82 -10.02
CA LEU A 157 -13.40 -16.23 -10.88
C LEU A 157 -14.73 -15.64 -10.37
N PRO A 158 -15.76 -15.55 -11.21
CA PRO A 158 -17.05 -14.98 -10.82
C PRO A 158 -17.73 -15.67 -9.63
N GLU A 159 -17.49 -16.96 -9.43
CA GLU A 159 -18.07 -17.76 -8.35
C GLU A 159 -17.31 -17.60 -7.00
N GLN A 160 -16.09 -17.11 -7.05
CA GLN A 160 -15.20 -17.05 -5.89
C GLN A 160 -15.41 -15.80 -5.03
N TRP A 161 -16.30 -14.91 -5.41
CA TRP A 161 -16.53 -13.66 -4.69
C TRP A 161 -18.00 -13.24 -4.68
N HIS A 162 -18.36 -12.46 -3.67
CA HIS A 162 -19.64 -11.76 -3.60
C HIS A 162 -19.48 -10.42 -2.90
N ALA A 163 -20.36 -9.48 -3.22
CA ALA A 163 -20.41 -8.19 -2.53
C ALA A 163 -21.15 -8.35 -1.19
N GLU A 164 -20.58 -7.78 -0.12
CA GLU A 164 -21.14 -7.84 1.23
C GLU A 164 -20.96 -6.50 1.94
N ASN A 165 -21.95 -6.10 2.75
CA ASN A 165 -21.80 -4.95 3.63
C ASN A 165 -20.95 -5.32 4.85
N LEU A 166 -19.65 -5.00 4.77
CA LEU A 166 -18.71 -5.31 5.82
C LEU A 166 -18.68 -4.22 6.89
N ASP A 167 -18.61 -4.62 8.15
CA ASP A 167 -18.35 -3.68 9.24
C ASP A 167 -16.90 -3.18 9.20
N ILE A 168 -16.76 -1.87 9.00
CA ILE A 168 -15.47 -1.18 8.94
C ILE A 168 -15.12 -0.48 10.26
N SER A 169 -15.81 -0.80 11.36
CA SER A 169 -15.58 -0.14 12.67
C SER A 169 -14.12 -0.25 13.12
N GLY A 170 -13.47 -1.39 12.88
CA GLY A 170 -12.08 -1.66 13.21
C GLY A 170 -11.03 -0.98 12.32
N VAL A 171 -11.43 -0.27 11.27
CA VAL A 171 -10.51 0.43 10.37
C VAL A 171 -10.18 1.82 10.91
N SER A 172 -8.91 2.23 10.78
CA SER A 172 -8.44 3.55 11.24
C SER A 172 -9.25 4.70 10.63
N HIS A 173 -9.51 5.73 11.43
CA HIS A 173 -10.22 6.94 11.00
C HIS A 173 -9.55 7.60 9.78
N PHE A 174 -8.22 7.62 9.72
CA PHE A 174 -7.46 8.17 8.59
C PHE A 174 -7.69 7.37 7.30
N GLN A 175 -7.76 6.04 7.38
CA GLN A 175 -8.07 5.19 6.22
C GLN A 175 -9.50 5.41 5.73
N LYS A 176 -10.47 5.49 6.66
CA LYS A 176 -11.87 5.81 6.32
C LYS A 176 -12.00 7.18 5.66
N ALA A 177 -11.30 8.20 6.19
CA ALA A 177 -11.27 9.53 5.58
C ALA A 177 -10.68 9.50 4.16
N GLY A 178 -9.57 8.79 3.96
CA GLY A 178 -8.94 8.61 2.65
C GLY A 178 -9.90 7.96 1.64
N TRP A 179 -10.62 6.90 2.03
CA TRP A 179 -11.60 6.24 1.15
C TRP A 179 -12.80 7.14 0.81
N ARG A 180 -13.29 7.94 1.79
CA ARG A 180 -14.34 8.93 1.54
C ARG A 180 -13.88 10.00 0.55
N MET A 181 -12.64 10.46 0.64
CA MET A 181 -12.10 11.42 -0.34
C MET A 181 -11.98 10.81 -1.73
N LEU A 182 -11.54 9.57 -1.85
CA LEU A 182 -11.47 8.87 -3.13
C LEU A 182 -12.87 8.68 -3.75
N SER A 183 -13.86 8.27 -2.97
CA SER A 183 -15.24 8.13 -3.44
C SER A 183 -15.88 9.47 -3.79
N PHE A 184 -15.53 10.54 -3.10
CA PHE A 184 -15.99 11.89 -3.42
C PHE A 184 -15.37 12.39 -4.73
N ARG A 185 -14.05 12.24 -4.89
CA ARG A 185 -13.35 12.55 -6.15
C ARG A 185 -13.99 11.83 -7.33
N GLN A 186 -14.30 10.54 -7.17
CA GLN A 186 -14.92 9.76 -8.24
C GLN A 186 -16.30 10.31 -8.62
N ARG A 187 -17.14 10.61 -7.65
CA ARG A 187 -18.47 11.22 -7.91
C ARG A 187 -18.38 12.55 -8.64
N LEU A 188 -17.33 13.35 -8.38
CA LEU A 188 -17.08 14.58 -9.12
C LEU A 188 -16.71 14.30 -10.59
N ILE A 189 -15.80 13.33 -10.81
CA ILE A 189 -15.38 12.94 -12.16
C ILE A 189 -16.59 12.42 -12.96
N ASP A 190 -17.40 11.53 -12.38
CA ASP A 190 -18.58 10.96 -13.02
C ASP A 190 -19.59 12.06 -13.38
N ARG A 191 -19.75 13.07 -12.52
CA ARG A 191 -20.64 14.22 -12.80
C ARG A 191 -20.14 15.12 -13.92
N ILE A 192 -18.81 15.30 -14.02
CA ILE A 192 -18.20 16.12 -15.08
C ILE A 192 -18.24 15.39 -16.43
N SER A 193 -18.05 14.07 -16.44
CA SER A 193 -18.04 13.26 -17.67
C SER A 193 -19.45 12.92 -18.19
N SER A 194 -20.51 13.19 -17.41
CA SER A 194 -21.91 13.01 -17.81
C SER A 194 -22.52 14.24 -18.51
N HIS A 195 -21.76 15.32 -18.65
CA HIS A 195 -22.06 16.53 -19.42
C HIS A 195 -21.20 16.61 -20.66
#